data_d89de12c0e74367d00cd9effbf7b0cbf
#
_entry.id   d89de12c0e74367d00cd9effbf7b0cbf
#
_cell.length_a   1.000
_cell.length_b   1.000
_cell.length_c   1.000
_cell.angle_alpha   90.00
_cell.angle_beta   90.00
_cell.angle_gamma   90.00
#
_symmetry.space_group_name_H-M   'P 1'
#
loop_
_entity.id
_entity.type
_entity.pdbx_description
1 polymer ?
#
loop_
_entity_poly.entity_id
_entity_poly.type
_entity_poly.pdbx_seq_one_letter_code
_entity_poly.pdbx_strand_id
1 'polypeptide(L)'
;MSALKQGVIIGFLGKTQDRFSEYQRPVSTEEKLEFVSKIEGFTGVEMVFPYENGEPGETRAWMDKYNLDFAAINVNVKKEAEWVPGALSRPDRGIRDRAVAMIKKAKDFAKAVGAPHVSCCPLSDGYDVLFQINYKTAWNFMVETIGEAADYLPEIPLFIEPKYSETRVHCQIDSTAKGLLLLKDVQCKNTGITIDMGHSLQSQENPAQALSLIYESGYDAYIHTNDNDTKADWDLVGASRHFLHYVELMFWAQEYGYNKYFTTDASPRIFDVLEFFNRHSEITRGAYQLASTLNRQKIQEMMRMEDYNGLMKMVNKDIYRI
;
A
#
# COMPACT_ATOMS: atom_id res chain seq x y z
N MET A 1 8.11 6.53 -21.03
CA MET A 1 7.80 5.77 -19.80
C MET A 1 8.56 6.42 -18.66
N SER A 2 7.92 6.60 -17.51
CA SER A 2 8.60 7.05 -16.28
C SER A 2 9.64 6.01 -15.84
N ALA A 3 10.72 6.46 -15.20
CA ALA A 3 11.67 5.53 -14.60
C ALA A 3 10.99 4.81 -13.41
N LEU A 4 11.30 3.51 -13.25
CA LEU A 4 10.83 2.74 -12.10
C LEU A 4 11.41 3.34 -10.81
N LYS A 5 10.56 3.65 -9.85
CA LYS A 5 10.93 4.05 -8.50
C LYS A 5 10.52 2.94 -7.53
N GLN A 6 11.46 2.44 -6.73
CA GLN A 6 11.18 1.40 -5.74
C GLN A 6 11.46 1.89 -4.33
N GLY A 7 10.57 1.53 -3.41
CA GLY A 7 10.68 1.85 -2.00
C GLY A 7 10.33 0.67 -1.10
N VAL A 8 10.37 0.91 0.20
CA VAL A 8 10.03 -0.10 1.21
C VAL A 8 9.39 0.54 2.44
N ILE A 9 8.43 -0.15 3.04
CA ILE A 9 7.94 0.16 4.39
C ILE A 9 9.01 -0.32 5.38
N ILE A 10 9.67 0.63 6.04
CA ILE A 10 10.81 0.30 6.91
C ILE A 10 10.43 -0.48 8.17
N GLY A 11 9.14 -0.57 8.50
CA GLY A 11 8.63 -1.42 9.58
C GLY A 11 9.07 -2.87 9.48
N PHE A 12 9.27 -3.36 8.27
CA PHE A 12 9.67 -4.75 8.01
C PHE A 12 11.19 -5.01 8.08
N LEU A 13 12.01 -3.98 8.22
CA LEU A 13 13.48 -4.12 8.27
C LEU A 13 14.03 -4.43 9.67
N GLY A 14 13.20 -4.77 10.61
CA GLY A 14 13.58 -5.11 11.97
C GLY A 14 12.66 -6.16 12.57
N LYS A 15 12.49 -6.11 13.90
CA LYS A 15 11.63 -7.05 14.61
C LYS A 15 10.19 -6.95 14.10
N THR A 16 9.68 -8.04 13.58
CA THR A 16 8.27 -8.23 13.22
C THR A 16 7.67 -9.34 14.07
N GLN A 17 6.34 -9.39 14.14
CA GLN A 17 5.62 -10.37 14.94
C GLN A 17 4.33 -10.77 14.22
N ASP A 18 4.05 -12.06 14.19
CA ASP A 18 2.73 -12.58 13.89
C ASP A 18 2.04 -13.10 15.16
N ARG A 19 0.93 -13.81 14.98
CA ARG A 19 0.14 -14.42 16.07
C ARG A 19 0.90 -15.45 16.90
N PHE A 20 1.98 -16.01 16.38
CA PHE A 20 2.67 -17.17 16.98
C PHE A 20 4.12 -16.89 17.33
N SER A 21 4.80 -16.03 16.58
CA SER A 21 6.24 -15.88 16.66
C SER A 21 6.70 -14.46 16.44
N GLU A 22 7.84 -14.14 17.05
CA GLU A 22 8.62 -12.95 16.75
C GLU A 22 9.74 -13.30 15.79
N TYR A 23 10.04 -12.41 14.86
CA TYR A 23 11.05 -12.58 13.84
C TYR A 23 12.02 -11.42 13.87
N GLN A 24 13.27 -11.67 13.54
CA GLN A 24 14.35 -10.69 13.45
C GLN A 24 14.66 -10.02 14.80
N ARG A 25 15.71 -9.25 14.88
CA ARG A 25 16.08 -8.45 16.05
C ARG A 25 15.47 -7.03 15.97
N PRO A 26 15.30 -6.37 17.10
CA PRO A 26 15.03 -4.93 17.08
C PRO A 26 16.16 -4.16 16.39
N VAL A 27 15.79 -3.16 15.60
CA VAL A 27 16.69 -2.32 14.82
C VAL A 27 16.23 -0.88 14.95
N SER A 28 17.15 0.07 15.10
CA SER A 28 16.82 1.49 15.13
C SER A 28 16.38 1.99 13.77
N THR A 29 15.62 3.09 13.73
CA THR A 29 15.18 3.70 12.46
C THR A 29 16.38 4.05 11.56
N GLU A 30 17.41 4.67 12.11
CA GLU A 30 18.61 5.02 11.34
C GLU A 30 19.29 3.78 10.74
N GLU A 31 19.41 2.66 11.51
CA GLU A 31 19.97 1.41 11.02
C GLU A 31 19.10 0.79 9.91
N LYS A 32 17.76 0.92 9.99
CA LYS A 32 16.85 0.49 8.91
C LYS A 32 17.09 1.28 7.63
N LEU A 33 17.28 2.60 7.73
CA LEU A 33 17.60 3.45 6.57
C LEU A 33 18.96 3.08 5.96
N GLU A 34 19.95 2.75 6.79
CA GLU A 34 21.22 2.20 6.30
C GLU A 34 21.04 0.87 5.56
N PHE A 35 20.14 -0.01 6.02
CA PHE A 35 19.80 -1.22 5.28
C PHE A 35 19.17 -0.91 3.92
N VAL A 36 18.19 0.00 3.87
CA VAL A 36 17.56 0.40 2.59
C VAL A 36 18.58 0.90 1.59
N SER A 37 19.56 1.71 2.02
CA SER A 37 20.60 2.25 1.14
C SER A 37 21.52 1.18 0.52
N LYS A 38 21.52 -0.04 1.08
CA LYS A 38 22.29 -1.20 0.59
C LYS A 38 21.48 -2.11 -0.36
N ILE A 39 20.18 -1.89 -0.48
CA ILE A 39 19.30 -2.69 -1.34
C ILE A 39 19.32 -2.08 -2.75
N GLU A 40 19.79 -2.87 -3.71
CA GLU A 40 19.90 -2.40 -5.09
C GLU A 40 18.53 -2.03 -5.69
N GLY A 41 18.42 -0.78 -6.15
CA GLY A 41 17.21 -0.24 -6.80
C GLY A 41 16.21 0.41 -5.86
N PHE A 42 16.39 0.30 -4.52
CA PHE A 42 15.55 1.06 -3.59
C PHE A 42 16.12 2.47 -3.39
N THR A 43 15.24 3.45 -3.53
CA THR A 43 15.55 4.85 -3.28
C THR A 43 14.47 5.53 -2.43
N GLY A 44 13.35 4.84 -2.18
CA GLY A 44 12.22 5.37 -1.44
C GLY A 44 11.96 4.66 -0.12
N VAL A 45 11.44 5.43 0.83
CA VAL A 45 11.06 4.94 2.16
C VAL A 45 9.63 5.32 2.45
N GLU A 46 8.83 4.36 2.88
CA GLU A 46 7.58 4.61 3.57
C GLU A 46 7.82 4.41 5.07
N MET A 47 7.56 5.47 5.83
CA MET A 47 7.87 5.53 7.26
C MET A 47 6.61 5.41 8.10
N VAL A 48 6.60 4.51 9.09
CA VAL A 48 5.44 4.29 9.96
C VAL A 48 5.41 5.33 11.08
N PHE A 49 4.46 6.27 10.98
CA PHE A 49 4.23 7.30 11.99
C PHE A 49 3.25 6.80 13.07
N PRO A 50 3.50 6.98 14.37
CA PRO A 50 4.59 7.76 14.98
C PRO A 50 5.78 6.91 15.47
N TYR A 51 5.95 5.68 15.03
CA TYR A 51 6.88 4.72 15.66
C TYR A 51 8.28 4.70 15.07
N GLU A 52 8.46 5.19 13.84
CA GLU A 52 9.73 5.08 13.12
C GLU A 52 10.33 6.42 12.73
N ASN A 53 9.74 7.50 13.18
CA ASN A 53 10.25 8.85 12.99
C ASN A 53 10.95 9.36 14.24
N GLY A 54 11.95 10.22 14.03
CA GLY A 54 12.43 11.18 15.02
C GLY A 54 11.71 12.52 14.86
N GLU A 55 12.29 13.58 15.41
CA GLU A 55 11.86 14.93 15.07
C GLU A 55 12.05 15.18 13.56
N PRO A 56 11.24 16.06 12.93
CA PRO A 56 11.29 16.23 11.48
C PRO A 56 12.68 16.55 10.92
N GLY A 57 13.44 17.43 11.59
CA GLY A 57 14.80 17.78 11.18
C GLY A 57 15.79 16.62 11.28
N GLU A 58 15.69 15.83 12.34
CA GLU A 58 16.50 14.62 12.55
C GLU A 58 16.18 13.56 11.47
N THR A 59 14.90 13.29 11.26
CA THR A 59 14.44 12.33 10.25
C THR A 59 14.91 12.73 8.85
N ARG A 60 14.81 14.02 8.50
CA ARG A 60 15.30 14.52 7.22
C ARG A 60 16.82 14.35 7.10
N ALA A 61 17.59 14.63 8.16
CA ALA A 61 19.03 14.44 8.17
C ALA A 61 19.44 12.97 7.95
N TRP A 62 18.70 12.02 8.52
CA TRP A 62 18.92 10.59 8.24
C TRP A 62 18.65 10.24 6.77
N MET A 63 17.54 10.72 6.21
CA MET A 63 17.20 10.46 4.80
C MET A 63 18.27 11.04 3.86
N ASP A 64 18.75 12.26 4.12
CA ASP A 64 19.81 12.92 3.34
C ASP A 64 21.15 12.17 3.47
N LYS A 65 21.50 11.70 4.67
CA LYS A 65 22.70 10.92 4.93
C LYS A 65 22.78 9.67 4.07
N TYR A 66 21.65 8.99 3.86
CA TYR A 66 21.59 7.74 3.10
C TYR A 66 21.11 7.93 1.65
N ASN A 67 20.90 9.18 1.21
CA ASN A 67 20.42 9.53 -0.14
C ASN A 67 19.10 8.82 -0.49
N LEU A 68 18.14 8.91 0.44
CA LEU A 68 16.81 8.30 0.31
C LEU A 68 15.71 9.36 0.23
N ASP A 69 14.68 9.08 -0.55
CA ASP A 69 13.47 9.90 -0.67
C ASP A 69 12.32 9.34 0.17
N PHE A 70 11.39 10.19 0.57
CA PHE A 70 10.12 9.72 1.12
C PHE A 70 9.19 9.22 0.01
N ALA A 71 8.81 7.95 0.08
CA ALA A 71 7.74 7.39 -0.74
C ALA A 71 6.36 7.77 -0.19
N ALA A 72 6.18 7.66 1.13
CA ALA A 72 4.97 8.04 1.86
C ALA A 72 5.24 8.10 3.38
N ILE A 73 4.27 8.62 4.13
CA ILE A 73 4.14 8.42 5.57
C ILE A 73 2.94 7.50 5.83
N ASN A 74 3.15 6.35 6.45
CA ASN A 74 2.10 5.40 6.83
C ASN A 74 1.63 5.71 8.25
N VAL A 75 0.43 6.26 8.39
CA VAL A 75 -0.09 6.58 9.72
C VAL A 75 -0.70 5.35 10.39
N ASN A 76 -0.23 5.07 11.60
CA ASN A 76 -0.71 3.94 12.38
C ASN A 76 -1.79 4.34 13.38
N VAL A 77 -3.03 3.96 13.10
CA VAL A 77 -4.21 4.11 13.98
C VAL A 77 -4.75 2.74 14.41
N LYS A 78 -3.85 1.77 14.62
CA LYS A 78 -4.20 0.37 14.86
C LYS A 78 -3.46 -0.28 16.03
N LYS A 79 -2.23 0.16 16.35
CA LYS A 79 -1.34 -0.54 17.30
C LYS A 79 -1.72 -0.31 18.75
N GLU A 80 -2.19 0.88 19.10
CA GLU A 80 -2.51 1.20 20.48
C GLU A 80 -3.77 0.48 20.98
N ALA A 81 -3.77 0.08 22.24
CA ALA A 81 -4.87 -0.68 22.86
C ALA A 81 -6.24 0.00 22.71
N GLU A 82 -6.27 1.34 22.71
CA GLU A 82 -7.50 2.11 22.56
C GLU A 82 -8.16 1.93 21.18
N TRP A 83 -7.39 1.60 20.14
CA TRP A 83 -7.86 1.42 18.77
C TRP A 83 -8.18 -0.02 18.40
N VAL A 84 -7.87 -0.97 19.28
CA VAL A 84 -8.16 -2.40 19.02
C VAL A 84 -9.63 -2.63 18.69
N PRO A 85 -10.63 -1.97 19.34
CA PRO A 85 -12.05 -2.15 18.99
C PRO A 85 -12.53 -1.26 17.84
N GLY A 86 -11.66 -0.61 17.11
CA GLY A 86 -11.94 0.35 16.05
C GLY A 86 -11.39 1.74 16.37
N ALA A 87 -11.01 2.47 15.35
CA ALA A 87 -10.43 3.82 15.45
C ALA A 87 -11.34 4.87 14.77
N LEU A 88 -11.58 4.72 13.48
CA LEU A 88 -12.21 5.72 12.62
C LEU A 88 -13.73 5.59 12.51
N SER A 89 -14.27 4.39 12.72
CA SER A 89 -15.71 4.11 12.61
C SER A 89 -16.39 3.80 13.96
N ARG A 90 -15.67 3.95 15.07
CA ARG A 90 -16.16 3.61 16.41
C ARG A 90 -17.24 4.58 16.89
N PRO A 91 -18.28 4.11 17.67
CA PRO A 91 -19.30 4.99 18.24
C PRO A 91 -18.74 6.08 19.16
N ASP A 92 -17.68 5.80 19.92
CA ASP A 92 -17.02 6.76 20.81
C ASP A 92 -16.36 7.89 20.02
N ARG A 93 -16.92 9.10 20.11
CA ARG A 93 -16.42 10.30 19.42
C ARG A 93 -15.00 10.65 19.87
N GLY A 94 -14.67 10.53 21.15
CA GLY A 94 -13.35 10.86 21.67
C GLY A 94 -12.25 9.96 21.10
N ILE A 95 -12.55 8.68 20.82
CA ILE A 95 -11.64 7.77 20.13
C ILE A 95 -11.43 8.22 18.68
N ARG A 96 -12.52 8.54 17.95
CA ARG A 96 -12.43 9.02 16.58
C ARG A 96 -11.64 10.33 16.47
N ASP A 97 -11.87 11.27 17.39
CA ASP A 97 -11.14 12.55 17.42
C ASP A 97 -9.64 12.36 17.61
N ARG A 98 -9.23 11.37 18.44
CA ARG A 98 -7.81 11.04 18.61
C ARG A 98 -7.21 10.40 17.36
N ALA A 99 -7.95 9.52 16.69
CA ALA A 99 -7.51 8.93 15.42
C ALA A 99 -7.35 10.00 14.32
N VAL A 100 -8.32 10.90 14.18
CA VAL A 100 -8.23 12.07 13.28
C VAL A 100 -7.03 12.94 13.63
N ALA A 101 -6.82 13.24 14.91
CA ALA A 101 -5.67 14.02 15.36
C ALA A 101 -4.33 13.32 15.04
N MET A 102 -4.27 12.00 15.09
CA MET A 102 -3.09 11.24 14.70
C MET A 102 -2.82 11.37 13.20
N ILE A 103 -3.85 11.27 12.35
CA ILE A 103 -3.70 11.46 10.90
C ILE A 103 -3.25 12.90 10.59
N LYS A 104 -3.83 13.92 11.26
CA LYS A 104 -3.41 15.31 11.12
C LYS A 104 -1.95 15.52 11.49
N LYS A 105 -1.48 14.93 12.58
CA LYS A 105 -0.05 14.95 12.98
C LYS A 105 0.84 14.27 11.93
N ALA A 106 0.40 13.16 11.34
CA ALA A 106 1.13 12.51 10.27
C ALA A 106 1.24 13.40 9.02
N LYS A 107 0.18 14.16 8.69
CA LYS A 107 0.21 15.15 7.60
C LYS A 107 1.13 16.34 7.91
N ASP A 108 1.13 16.85 9.16
CA ASP A 108 2.09 17.87 9.60
C ASP A 108 3.53 17.39 9.46
N PHE A 109 3.79 16.15 9.90
CA PHE A 109 5.09 15.51 9.77
C PHE A 109 5.48 15.34 8.30
N ALA A 110 4.57 14.80 7.46
CA ALA A 110 4.79 14.63 6.02
C ALA A 110 5.18 15.95 5.34
N LYS A 111 4.46 17.04 5.66
CA LYS A 111 4.78 18.39 5.17
C LYS A 111 6.17 18.85 5.62
N ALA A 112 6.48 18.66 6.91
CA ALA A 112 7.75 19.11 7.49
C ALA A 112 8.97 18.38 6.89
N VAL A 113 8.84 17.08 6.55
CA VAL A 113 9.93 16.29 5.95
C VAL A 113 9.90 16.26 4.42
N GLY A 114 8.87 16.84 3.79
CA GLY A 114 8.71 16.83 2.33
C GLY A 114 8.23 15.49 1.75
N ALA A 115 7.50 14.69 2.53
CA ALA A 115 6.88 13.47 2.02
C ALA A 115 5.65 13.80 1.15
N PRO A 116 5.38 13.03 0.08
CA PRO A 116 4.37 13.39 -0.92
C PRO A 116 2.92 13.19 -0.46
N HIS A 117 2.67 12.26 0.46
CA HIS A 117 1.33 11.93 0.95
C HIS A 117 1.39 11.12 2.24
N VAL A 118 0.22 10.96 2.86
CA VAL A 118 -0.01 10.04 3.99
C VAL A 118 -0.85 8.87 3.51
N SER A 119 -0.46 7.64 3.83
CA SER A 119 -1.24 6.41 3.66
C SER A 119 -1.85 5.97 4.99
N CYS A 120 -3.08 5.47 4.97
CA CYS A 120 -3.79 4.97 6.15
C CYS A 120 -4.52 3.67 5.83
N CYS A 121 -4.16 2.59 6.50
CA CYS A 121 -4.88 1.32 6.45
C CYS A 121 -5.76 1.18 7.72
N PRO A 122 -7.10 1.29 7.62
CA PRO A 122 -8.01 1.30 8.78
C PRO A 122 -8.29 -0.11 9.30
N LEU A 123 -7.26 -0.87 9.65
CA LEU A 123 -7.31 -2.29 10.00
C LEU A 123 -8.13 -2.62 11.25
N SER A 124 -8.21 -1.67 12.19
CA SER A 124 -8.96 -1.87 13.44
C SER A 124 -10.46 -1.76 13.25
N ASP A 125 -10.89 -1.10 12.17
CA ASP A 125 -12.29 -0.82 11.89
C ASP A 125 -12.94 -1.98 11.12
N GLY A 126 -14.10 -2.43 11.61
CA GLY A 126 -14.80 -3.58 11.07
C GLY A 126 -15.47 -4.40 12.17
N TYR A 127 -15.67 -5.70 11.93
CA TYR A 127 -16.33 -6.59 12.87
C TYR A 127 -15.82 -8.04 12.76
N ASP A 128 -15.95 -8.78 13.84
CA ASP A 128 -15.55 -10.19 13.94
C ASP A 128 -16.77 -11.12 14.00
N VAL A 129 -17.88 -10.66 14.57
CA VAL A 129 -19.13 -11.40 14.69
C VAL A 129 -20.31 -10.58 14.21
N LEU A 130 -21.37 -11.25 13.76
CA LEU A 130 -22.60 -10.60 13.30
C LEU A 130 -23.25 -9.82 14.46
N PHE A 131 -23.90 -8.70 14.14
CA PHE A 131 -24.51 -7.75 15.09
C PHE A 131 -23.53 -7.00 16.00
N GLN A 132 -22.23 -7.11 15.77
CA GLN A 132 -21.21 -6.42 16.57
C GLN A 132 -21.25 -4.90 16.37
N ILE A 133 -21.54 -4.43 15.16
CA ILE A 133 -21.60 -3.00 14.82
C ILE A 133 -22.90 -2.64 14.14
N ASN A 134 -23.28 -1.37 14.21
CA ASN A 134 -24.32 -0.82 13.36
C ASN A 134 -23.67 -0.36 12.05
N TYR A 135 -23.88 -1.09 10.97
CA TYR A 135 -23.21 -0.86 9.67
C TYR A 135 -23.44 0.56 9.11
N LYS A 136 -24.66 1.10 9.28
CA LYS A 136 -24.98 2.44 8.80
C LYS A 136 -24.21 3.52 9.57
N THR A 137 -24.23 3.45 10.90
CA THR A 137 -23.54 4.47 11.71
C THR A 137 -22.03 4.34 11.62
N ALA A 138 -21.49 3.12 11.56
CA ALA A 138 -20.06 2.88 11.37
C ALA A 138 -19.57 3.46 10.02
N TRP A 139 -20.34 3.28 8.93
CA TRP A 139 -20.03 3.89 7.64
C TRP A 139 -20.03 5.43 7.72
N ASN A 140 -21.07 6.02 8.29
CA ASN A 140 -21.16 7.47 8.42
C ASN A 140 -20.02 8.04 9.27
N PHE A 141 -19.61 7.35 10.33
CA PHE A 141 -18.46 7.76 11.13
C PHE A 141 -17.15 7.67 10.36
N MET A 142 -16.96 6.63 9.55
CA MET A 142 -15.80 6.50 8.68
C MET A 142 -15.73 7.65 7.66
N VAL A 143 -16.85 7.98 7.02
CA VAL A 143 -16.95 9.12 6.07
C VAL A 143 -16.62 10.44 6.77
N GLU A 144 -17.20 10.68 7.97
CA GLU A 144 -16.95 11.88 8.76
C GLU A 144 -15.48 12.03 9.13
N THR A 145 -14.87 10.97 9.68
CA THR A 145 -13.50 11.01 10.19
C THR A 145 -12.46 11.12 9.08
N ILE A 146 -12.63 10.37 7.98
CA ILE A 146 -11.75 10.47 6.82
C ILE A 146 -11.90 11.82 6.13
N GLY A 147 -13.14 12.34 6.03
CA GLY A 147 -13.39 13.68 5.49
C GLY A 147 -12.69 14.76 6.30
N GLU A 148 -12.83 14.75 7.62
CA GLU A 148 -12.15 15.71 8.51
C GLU A 148 -10.63 15.62 8.41
N ALA A 149 -10.08 14.41 8.33
CA ALA A 149 -8.64 14.21 8.19
C ALA A 149 -8.12 14.63 6.80
N ALA A 150 -8.90 14.39 5.75
CA ALA A 150 -8.54 14.76 4.38
C ALA A 150 -8.57 16.28 4.17
N ASP A 151 -9.56 16.98 4.70
CA ASP A 151 -9.69 18.44 4.59
C ASP A 151 -8.54 19.20 5.28
N TYR A 152 -7.91 18.59 6.28
CA TYR A 152 -6.75 19.17 6.93
C TYR A 152 -5.53 19.10 6.01
N LEU A 153 -4.79 20.21 5.84
CA LEU A 153 -3.60 20.31 4.96
C LEU A 153 -3.85 19.65 3.59
N PRO A 154 -4.71 20.22 2.74
CA PRO A 154 -5.13 19.59 1.50
C PRO A 154 -4.00 19.37 0.48
N GLU A 155 -2.87 20.07 0.64
CA GLU A 155 -1.66 19.86 -0.16
C GLU A 155 -0.92 18.54 0.15
N ILE A 156 -1.23 17.88 1.28
CA ILE A 156 -0.73 16.55 1.62
C ILE A 156 -1.90 15.55 1.47
N PRO A 157 -2.02 14.82 0.36
CA PRO A 157 -3.13 13.88 0.14
C PRO A 157 -3.17 12.77 1.17
N LEU A 158 -4.39 12.26 1.44
CA LEU A 158 -4.63 11.09 2.26
C LEU A 158 -5.04 9.90 1.38
N PHE A 159 -4.25 8.85 1.37
CA PHE A 159 -4.55 7.61 0.67
C PHE A 159 -5.10 6.57 1.64
N ILE A 160 -6.19 5.93 1.26
CA ILE A 160 -6.80 4.86 2.04
C ILE A 160 -6.40 3.52 1.44
N GLU A 161 -5.95 2.63 2.29
CA GLU A 161 -5.54 1.29 1.92
C GLU A 161 -6.62 0.28 2.32
N PRO A 162 -7.36 -0.30 1.36
CA PRO A 162 -8.31 -1.37 1.63
C PRO A 162 -7.60 -2.65 2.06
N LYS A 163 -8.22 -3.38 3.00
CA LYS A 163 -7.78 -4.72 3.41
C LYS A 163 -8.99 -5.58 3.72
N TYR A 164 -9.00 -6.81 3.18
CA TYR A 164 -10.14 -7.72 3.31
C TYR A 164 -10.39 -8.14 4.76
N SER A 165 -9.36 -8.62 5.44
CA SER A 165 -9.38 -9.07 6.83
C SER A 165 -8.02 -8.86 7.49
N GLU A 166 -7.95 -9.13 8.81
CA GLU A 166 -6.78 -8.88 9.64
C GLU A 166 -6.54 -7.36 9.86
N THR A 167 -6.68 -6.86 11.06
CA THR A 167 -6.93 -7.55 12.35
C THR A 167 -8.38 -7.99 12.60
N ARG A 168 -9.34 -7.48 11.83
CA ARG A 168 -10.76 -7.91 11.91
C ARG A 168 -11.01 -9.10 11.01
N VAL A 169 -12.03 -9.91 11.33
CA VAL A 169 -12.53 -10.94 10.40
C VAL A 169 -13.08 -10.27 9.13
N HIS A 170 -13.75 -9.14 9.29
CA HIS A 170 -14.24 -8.29 8.21
C HIS A 170 -13.82 -6.84 8.46
N CYS A 171 -12.85 -6.35 7.70
CA CYS A 171 -12.48 -4.94 7.74
C CYS A 171 -13.59 -4.07 7.13
N GLN A 172 -13.72 -2.84 7.62
CA GLN A 172 -14.73 -1.88 7.15
C GLN A 172 -14.53 -1.53 5.67
N ILE A 173 -13.29 -1.34 5.27
CA ILE A 173 -12.89 -1.05 3.88
C ILE A 173 -12.14 -2.27 3.36
N ASP A 174 -12.86 -3.26 2.87
CA ASP A 174 -12.35 -4.59 2.54
C ASP A 174 -11.99 -4.79 1.07
N SER A 175 -12.18 -3.78 0.24
CA SER A 175 -11.94 -3.86 -1.20
C SER A 175 -11.72 -2.47 -1.81
N THR A 176 -11.11 -2.42 -2.98
CA THR A 176 -10.95 -1.19 -3.79
C THR A 176 -12.30 -0.54 -4.07
N ALA A 177 -13.32 -1.33 -4.37
CA ALA A 177 -14.66 -0.81 -4.62
C ALA A 177 -15.25 -0.09 -3.40
N LYS A 178 -15.08 -0.63 -2.18
CA LYS A 178 -15.50 0.07 -0.95
C LYS A 178 -14.62 1.28 -0.65
N GLY A 179 -13.32 1.21 -0.93
CA GLY A 179 -12.44 2.37 -0.85
C GLY A 179 -12.91 3.51 -1.74
N LEU A 180 -13.23 3.23 -3.00
CA LEU A 180 -13.77 4.22 -3.95
C LEU A 180 -15.14 4.77 -3.52
N LEU A 181 -16.02 3.91 -2.98
CA LEU A 181 -17.30 4.35 -2.42
C LEU A 181 -17.08 5.31 -1.25
N LEU A 182 -16.14 5.00 -0.34
CA LEU A 182 -15.77 5.88 0.76
C LEU A 182 -15.29 7.24 0.24
N LEU A 183 -14.34 7.27 -0.69
CA LEU A 183 -13.81 8.53 -1.24
C LEU A 183 -14.90 9.35 -1.94
N LYS A 184 -15.83 8.69 -2.61
CA LYS A 184 -16.98 9.33 -3.25
C LYS A 184 -17.94 9.96 -2.23
N ASP A 185 -18.17 9.29 -1.09
CA ASP A 185 -19.02 9.82 -0.02
C ASP A 185 -18.32 10.94 0.77
N VAL A 186 -16.99 10.84 0.95
CA VAL A 186 -16.14 11.88 1.56
C VAL A 186 -16.06 13.14 0.71
N GLN A 187 -16.10 13.05 -0.62
CA GLN A 187 -16.09 14.15 -1.60
C GLN A 187 -14.85 15.06 -1.53
N CYS A 188 -13.74 14.63 -0.92
CA CYS A 188 -12.48 15.35 -0.91
C CYS A 188 -11.62 14.94 -2.12
N LYS A 189 -11.11 15.94 -2.87
CA LYS A 189 -10.28 15.68 -4.06
C LYS A 189 -8.84 15.28 -3.73
N ASN A 190 -8.37 15.62 -2.53
CA ASN A 190 -7.01 15.30 -2.05
C ASN A 190 -6.96 13.94 -1.34
N THR A 191 -7.66 12.96 -1.89
CA THR A 191 -7.70 11.59 -1.42
C THR A 191 -7.34 10.62 -2.56
N GLY A 192 -6.86 9.44 -2.19
CA GLY A 192 -6.53 8.39 -3.12
C GLY A 192 -6.66 7.00 -2.49
N ILE A 193 -6.32 5.98 -3.26
CA ILE A 193 -6.30 4.59 -2.80
C ILE A 193 -4.88 4.06 -2.85
N THR A 194 -4.42 3.47 -1.75
CA THR A 194 -3.24 2.62 -1.76
C THR A 194 -3.70 1.21 -2.17
N ILE A 195 -3.22 0.75 -3.33
CA ILE A 195 -3.40 -0.64 -3.77
C ILE A 195 -2.29 -1.45 -3.14
N ASP A 196 -2.60 -2.32 -2.21
CA ASP A 196 -1.72 -3.40 -1.83
C ASP A 196 -2.08 -4.64 -2.67
N MET A 197 -1.07 -5.22 -3.33
CA MET A 197 -1.30 -6.34 -4.24
C MET A 197 -1.84 -7.57 -3.50
N GLY A 198 -1.28 -7.87 -2.33
CA GLY A 198 -1.73 -9.00 -1.51
C GLY A 198 -3.15 -8.80 -0.99
N HIS A 199 -3.48 -7.57 -0.55
CA HIS A 199 -4.85 -7.25 -0.12
C HIS A 199 -5.87 -7.37 -1.25
N SER A 200 -5.52 -6.92 -2.47
CA SER A 200 -6.37 -7.08 -3.65
C SER A 200 -6.63 -8.56 -3.96
N LEU A 201 -5.57 -9.38 -3.96
CA LEU A 201 -5.68 -10.83 -4.18
C LEU A 201 -6.52 -11.52 -3.10
N GLN A 202 -6.37 -11.12 -1.83
CA GLN A 202 -7.17 -11.62 -0.72
C GLN A 202 -8.65 -11.24 -0.86
N SER A 203 -8.94 -10.03 -1.36
CA SER A 203 -10.29 -9.55 -1.69
C SER A 203 -10.88 -10.16 -2.96
N GLN A 204 -10.16 -11.06 -3.63
CA GLN A 204 -10.53 -11.63 -4.94
C GLN A 204 -10.65 -10.57 -6.04
N GLU A 205 -9.93 -9.47 -5.91
CA GLU A 205 -9.80 -8.43 -6.93
C GLU A 205 -8.55 -8.68 -7.78
N ASN A 206 -8.60 -8.33 -9.06
CA ASN A 206 -7.41 -8.24 -9.89
C ASN A 206 -6.73 -6.87 -9.61
N PRO A 207 -5.46 -6.81 -9.15
CA PRO A 207 -4.80 -5.56 -8.83
C PRO A 207 -4.72 -4.57 -9.99
N ALA A 208 -4.58 -5.05 -11.22
CA ALA A 208 -4.55 -4.22 -12.43
C ALA A 208 -5.93 -3.62 -12.74
N GLN A 209 -7.00 -4.39 -12.55
CA GLN A 209 -8.37 -3.89 -12.66
C GLN A 209 -8.67 -2.86 -11.56
N ALA A 210 -8.23 -3.12 -10.33
CA ALA A 210 -8.35 -2.17 -9.21
C ALA A 210 -7.69 -0.83 -9.55
N LEU A 211 -6.47 -0.85 -10.09
CA LEU A 211 -5.75 0.34 -10.56
C LEU A 211 -6.54 1.11 -11.62
N SER A 212 -7.09 0.39 -12.60
CA SER A 212 -7.92 0.98 -13.66
C SER A 212 -9.16 1.66 -13.08
N LEU A 213 -9.88 0.99 -12.18
CA LEU A 213 -11.07 1.56 -11.55
C LEU A 213 -10.77 2.86 -10.77
N ILE A 214 -9.62 2.94 -10.11
CA ILE A 214 -9.23 4.14 -9.36
C ILE A 214 -9.04 5.32 -10.31
N TYR A 215 -8.23 5.14 -11.36
CA TYR A 215 -7.95 6.23 -12.31
C TYR A 215 -9.19 6.63 -13.11
N GLU A 216 -10.00 5.68 -13.57
CA GLU A 216 -11.25 5.96 -14.29
C GLU A 216 -12.31 6.62 -13.38
N SER A 217 -12.20 6.45 -12.06
CA SER A 217 -13.03 7.17 -11.07
C SER A 217 -12.52 8.59 -10.75
N GLY A 218 -11.39 9.00 -11.33
CA GLY A 218 -10.79 10.32 -11.14
C GLY A 218 -10.01 10.49 -9.84
N TYR A 219 -9.66 9.39 -9.18
CA TYR A 219 -8.78 9.37 -8.00
C TYR A 219 -7.37 8.96 -8.37
N ASP A 220 -6.45 9.19 -7.45
CA ASP A 220 -5.05 8.82 -7.60
C ASP A 220 -4.75 7.51 -6.86
N ALA A 221 -3.73 6.77 -7.33
CA ALA A 221 -3.30 5.50 -6.76
C ALA A 221 -1.88 5.58 -6.19
N TYR A 222 -1.64 4.79 -5.16
CA TYR A 222 -0.31 4.43 -4.66
C TYR A 222 -0.23 2.91 -4.60
N ILE A 223 0.94 2.31 -4.85
CA ILE A 223 1.05 0.86 -5.02
C ILE A 223 2.02 0.27 -4.00
N HIS A 224 1.50 -0.66 -3.17
CA HIS A 224 2.28 -1.59 -2.38
C HIS A 224 2.47 -2.91 -3.13
N THR A 225 3.69 -3.43 -3.06
CA THR A 225 4.08 -4.66 -3.76
C THR A 225 4.47 -5.75 -2.78
N ASN A 226 3.80 -6.88 -2.90
CA ASN A 226 4.02 -8.11 -2.15
C ASN A 226 3.38 -9.27 -2.88
N ASP A 227 3.14 -10.37 -2.18
CA ASP A 227 2.35 -11.52 -2.67
C ASP A 227 1.78 -12.29 -1.47
N ASN A 228 0.79 -13.13 -1.69
CA ASN A 228 0.24 -14.04 -0.69
C ASN A 228 -0.41 -15.28 -1.35
N ASP A 229 -1.13 -16.08 -0.57
CA ASP A 229 -1.86 -17.25 -1.05
C ASP A 229 -3.37 -17.03 -1.21
N THR A 230 -3.81 -15.77 -1.20
CA THR A 230 -5.21 -15.31 -1.25
C THR A 230 -6.05 -15.60 0.01
N LYS A 231 -5.51 -16.30 1.00
CA LYS A 231 -6.24 -16.69 2.23
C LYS A 231 -5.89 -15.81 3.42
N ALA A 232 -4.64 -15.38 3.50
CA ALA A 232 -4.12 -14.53 4.55
C ALA A 232 -3.06 -13.59 3.98
N ASP A 233 -2.84 -12.50 4.68
CA ASP A 233 -1.85 -11.50 4.30
C ASP A 233 -0.46 -11.95 4.77
N TRP A 234 0.22 -12.68 3.92
CA TRP A 234 1.52 -13.28 4.23
C TRP A 234 2.70 -12.36 3.97
N ASP A 235 2.52 -11.23 3.32
CA ASP A 235 3.59 -10.29 2.98
C ASP A 235 4.79 -10.99 2.33
N LEU A 236 4.54 -11.83 1.32
CA LEU A 236 5.60 -12.58 0.65
C LEU A 236 6.36 -11.69 -0.34
N VAL A 237 7.50 -12.18 -0.83
CA VAL A 237 8.22 -11.57 -1.96
C VAL A 237 7.26 -11.41 -3.14
N GLY A 238 7.24 -10.22 -3.75
CA GLY A 238 6.39 -9.94 -4.90
C GLY A 238 6.58 -10.95 -6.03
N ALA A 239 5.50 -11.29 -6.70
CA ALA A 239 5.46 -12.26 -7.80
C ALA A 239 5.89 -13.69 -7.45
N SER A 240 6.03 -14.04 -6.15
CA SER A 240 6.45 -15.38 -5.74
C SER A 240 5.38 -16.44 -5.99
N ARG A 241 4.12 -16.05 -6.14
CA ARG A 241 2.98 -16.92 -6.42
C ARG A 241 2.12 -16.43 -7.59
N HIS A 242 1.94 -15.11 -7.72
CA HIS A 242 1.05 -14.50 -8.71
C HIS A 242 1.83 -13.66 -9.74
N PHE A 243 2.84 -14.29 -10.38
CA PHE A 243 3.72 -13.60 -11.33
C PHE A 243 2.96 -12.90 -12.47
N LEU A 244 1.96 -13.55 -13.07
CA LEU A 244 1.22 -12.95 -14.18
C LEU A 244 0.42 -11.72 -13.75
N HIS A 245 -0.22 -11.75 -12.59
CA HIS A 245 -0.90 -10.58 -12.02
C HIS A 245 0.09 -9.43 -11.76
N TYR A 246 1.29 -9.77 -11.31
CA TYR A 246 2.33 -8.78 -11.05
C TYR A 246 2.79 -8.08 -12.35
N VAL A 247 3.01 -8.85 -13.41
CA VAL A 247 3.35 -8.30 -14.74
C VAL A 247 2.19 -7.47 -15.30
N GLU A 248 0.96 -7.93 -15.15
CA GLU A 248 -0.24 -7.21 -15.59
C GLU A 248 -0.40 -5.88 -14.84
N LEU A 249 -0.20 -5.87 -13.52
CA LEU A 249 -0.21 -4.63 -12.72
C LEU A 249 0.86 -3.65 -13.22
N MET A 250 2.08 -4.11 -13.50
CA MET A 250 3.16 -3.27 -14.05
C MET A 250 2.80 -2.73 -15.44
N PHE A 251 2.15 -3.53 -16.28
CA PHE A 251 1.69 -3.10 -17.60
C PHE A 251 0.66 -1.97 -17.49
N TRP A 252 -0.38 -2.13 -16.68
CA TRP A 252 -1.41 -1.12 -16.51
C TRP A 252 -0.92 0.11 -15.76
N ALA A 253 0.00 -0.04 -14.80
CA ALA A 253 0.65 1.10 -14.17
C ALA A 253 1.40 1.97 -15.19
N GLN A 254 2.08 1.35 -16.16
CA GLN A 254 2.73 2.06 -17.25
C GLN A 254 1.73 2.69 -18.24
N GLU A 255 0.59 2.04 -18.51
CA GLU A 255 -0.48 2.60 -19.35
C GLU A 255 -1.09 3.87 -18.74
N TYR A 256 -1.31 3.89 -17.43
CA TYR A 256 -1.81 5.06 -16.71
C TYR A 256 -0.73 6.11 -16.37
N GLY A 257 0.52 5.87 -16.77
CA GLY A 257 1.62 6.81 -16.50
C GLY A 257 1.97 6.92 -15.01
N TYR A 258 1.77 5.85 -14.24
CA TYR A 258 2.13 5.81 -12.82
C TYR A 258 3.59 6.21 -12.61
N ASN A 259 3.84 7.18 -11.74
CA ASN A 259 5.15 7.80 -11.55
C ASN A 259 5.59 7.88 -10.08
N LYS A 260 4.83 7.28 -9.16
CA LYS A 260 5.17 7.17 -7.75
C LYS A 260 6.02 5.93 -7.48
N TYR A 261 6.34 5.71 -6.22
CA TYR A 261 7.06 4.52 -5.79
C TYR A 261 6.18 3.27 -5.85
N PHE A 262 6.75 2.18 -6.33
CA PHE A 262 6.28 0.84 -6.03
C PHE A 262 6.93 0.46 -4.69
N THR A 263 6.17 0.52 -3.63
CA THR A 263 6.68 0.34 -2.28
C THR A 263 6.48 -1.09 -1.83
N THR A 264 7.56 -1.72 -1.41
CA THR A 264 7.52 -3.08 -0.88
C THR A 264 6.88 -3.08 0.50
N ASP A 265 5.77 -3.81 0.62
CA ASP A 265 5.07 -4.15 1.85
C ASP A 265 5.20 -5.66 2.07
N ALA A 266 6.39 -6.11 2.47
CA ALA A 266 6.69 -7.53 2.59
C ALA A 266 7.60 -7.82 3.79
N SER A 267 7.37 -8.99 4.41
CA SER A 267 8.02 -9.38 5.66
C SER A 267 9.05 -10.50 5.44
N PRO A 268 10.33 -10.27 5.75
CA PRO A 268 11.38 -11.27 5.57
C PRO A 268 11.25 -12.48 6.52
N ARG A 269 10.60 -12.35 7.67
CA ARG A 269 10.42 -13.40 8.66
C ARG A 269 11.70 -14.19 8.93
N ILE A 270 11.80 -15.41 8.37
CA ILE A 270 12.91 -16.34 8.56
C ILE A 270 14.08 -16.14 7.59
N PHE A 271 13.91 -15.25 6.58
CA PHE A 271 14.94 -14.99 5.58
C PHE A 271 15.94 -13.94 6.07
N ASP A 272 17.12 -13.90 5.46
CA ASP A 272 18.02 -12.76 5.62
C ASP A 272 17.35 -11.49 5.07
N VAL A 273 17.39 -10.41 5.85
CA VAL A 273 16.64 -9.18 5.56
C VAL A 273 17.11 -8.56 4.24
N LEU A 274 18.43 -8.41 4.05
CA LEU A 274 18.95 -7.75 2.85
C LEU A 274 18.74 -8.60 1.59
N GLU A 275 18.98 -9.90 1.68
CA GLU A 275 18.74 -10.82 0.56
C GLU A 275 17.28 -10.87 0.16
N PHE A 276 16.37 -10.88 1.12
CA PHE A 276 14.94 -10.87 0.87
C PHE A 276 14.52 -9.64 0.05
N PHE A 277 14.93 -8.45 0.48
CA PHE A 277 14.55 -7.21 -0.22
C PHE A 277 15.32 -7.01 -1.53
N ASN A 278 16.55 -7.51 -1.65
CA ASN A 278 17.26 -7.55 -2.93
C ASN A 278 16.52 -8.41 -3.96
N ARG A 279 16.05 -9.61 -3.55
CA ARG A 279 15.24 -10.48 -4.45
C ARG A 279 13.92 -9.83 -4.81
N HIS A 280 13.25 -9.15 -3.86
CA HIS A 280 12.02 -8.40 -4.15
C HIS A 280 12.28 -7.27 -5.16
N SER A 281 13.32 -6.49 -4.98
CA SER A 281 13.70 -5.42 -5.90
C SER A 281 14.02 -5.96 -7.30
N GLU A 282 14.75 -7.06 -7.38
CA GLU A 282 15.13 -7.72 -8.63
C GLU A 282 13.91 -8.18 -9.42
N ILE A 283 12.96 -8.88 -8.78
CA ILE A 283 11.75 -9.36 -9.44
C ILE A 283 10.85 -8.21 -9.88
N THR A 284 10.75 -7.14 -9.08
CA THR A 284 9.97 -5.95 -9.42
C THR A 284 10.55 -5.25 -10.67
N ARG A 285 11.88 -5.08 -10.73
CA ARG A 285 12.56 -4.55 -11.93
C ARG A 285 12.32 -5.43 -13.15
N GLY A 286 12.46 -6.75 -12.97
CA GLY A 286 12.25 -7.73 -14.05
C GLY A 286 10.83 -7.68 -14.60
N ALA A 287 9.83 -7.67 -13.73
CA ALA A 287 8.42 -7.59 -14.12
C ALA A 287 8.09 -6.24 -14.81
N TYR A 288 8.60 -5.14 -14.27
CA TYR A 288 8.43 -3.82 -14.89
C TYR A 288 9.07 -3.73 -16.28
N GLN A 289 10.29 -4.24 -16.44
CA GLN A 289 10.98 -4.31 -17.72
C GLN A 289 10.22 -5.22 -18.70
N LEU A 290 9.78 -6.40 -18.25
CA LEU A 290 9.00 -7.32 -19.08
C LEU A 290 7.72 -6.66 -19.56
N ALA A 291 6.95 -6.02 -18.68
CA ALA A 291 5.76 -5.26 -19.05
C ALA A 291 6.04 -4.16 -20.08
N SER A 292 7.21 -3.52 -20.03
CA SER A 292 7.62 -2.49 -20.97
C SER A 292 7.91 -3.00 -22.38
N THR A 293 8.25 -4.29 -22.51
CA THR A 293 8.53 -4.91 -23.82
C THR A 293 7.27 -5.39 -24.55
N LEU A 294 6.14 -5.47 -23.86
CA LEU A 294 4.88 -5.93 -24.45
C LEU A 294 4.34 -4.93 -25.46
N ASN A 295 3.88 -5.42 -26.62
CA ASN A 295 3.31 -4.59 -27.65
C ASN A 295 1.88 -4.13 -27.30
N ARG A 296 1.78 -2.95 -26.71
CA ARG A 296 0.53 -2.36 -26.21
C ARG A 296 -0.56 -2.26 -27.26
N GLN A 297 -0.22 -1.75 -28.45
CA GLN A 297 -1.20 -1.57 -29.53
C GLN A 297 -1.79 -2.91 -29.94
N LYS A 298 -0.94 -3.93 -30.11
CA LYS A 298 -1.37 -5.27 -30.47
C LYS A 298 -2.23 -5.93 -29.39
N ILE A 299 -1.87 -5.74 -28.11
CA ILE A 299 -2.65 -6.26 -26.97
C ILE A 299 -4.04 -5.62 -26.96
N GLN A 300 -4.12 -4.29 -27.05
CA GLN A 300 -5.39 -3.56 -27.09
C GLN A 300 -6.24 -3.93 -28.31
N GLU A 301 -5.62 -4.18 -29.47
CA GLU A 301 -6.33 -4.64 -30.65
C GLU A 301 -6.89 -6.06 -30.45
N MET A 302 -6.10 -6.99 -29.92
CA MET A 302 -6.57 -8.34 -29.61
C MET A 302 -7.72 -8.33 -28.59
N MET A 303 -7.64 -7.48 -27.55
CA MET A 303 -8.74 -7.31 -26.57
C MET A 303 -10.01 -6.79 -27.24
N ARG A 304 -9.91 -5.77 -28.10
CA ARG A 304 -11.05 -5.20 -28.83
C ARG A 304 -11.68 -6.16 -29.80
N MET A 305 -10.88 -7.03 -30.42
CA MET A 305 -11.34 -8.05 -31.37
C MET A 305 -11.74 -9.37 -30.73
N GLU A 306 -11.66 -9.48 -29.41
CA GLU A 306 -11.91 -10.70 -28.65
C GLU A 306 -11.03 -11.88 -29.09
N ASP A 307 -9.80 -11.59 -29.55
CA ASP A 307 -8.82 -12.63 -29.92
C ASP A 307 -8.15 -13.22 -28.66
N TYR A 308 -8.91 -13.99 -27.89
CA TYR A 308 -8.44 -14.63 -26.67
C TYR A 308 -7.32 -15.65 -26.91
N ASN A 309 -7.32 -16.33 -28.06
CA ASN A 309 -6.26 -17.25 -28.44
C ASN A 309 -4.96 -16.51 -28.75
N GLY A 310 -5.05 -15.36 -29.40
CA GLY A 310 -3.91 -14.47 -29.63
C GLY A 310 -3.31 -13.97 -28.34
N LEU A 311 -4.15 -13.53 -27.40
CA LEU A 311 -3.72 -13.11 -26.05
C LEU A 311 -3.00 -14.24 -25.30
N MET A 312 -3.56 -15.48 -25.30
CA MET A 312 -2.92 -16.63 -24.66
C MET A 312 -1.57 -16.99 -25.29
N LYS A 313 -1.46 -16.91 -26.63
CA LYS A 313 -0.18 -17.11 -27.33
C LYS A 313 0.85 -16.05 -26.94
N MET A 314 0.41 -14.79 -26.83
CA MET A 314 1.29 -13.71 -26.37
C MET A 314 1.77 -13.96 -24.94
N VAL A 315 0.89 -14.32 -24.01
CA VAL A 315 1.26 -14.64 -22.62
C VAL A 315 2.30 -15.77 -22.59
N ASN A 316 2.07 -16.86 -23.32
CA ASN A 316 3.01 -17.98 -23.37
C ASN A 316 4.37 -17.56 -23.93
N LYS A 317 4.37 -16.87 -25.08
CA LYS A 317 5.60 -16.51 -25.79
C LYS A 317 6.35 -15.38 -25.12
N ASP A 318 5.65 -14.27 -24.79
CA ASP A 318 6.30 -13.01 -24.44
C ASP A 318 6.48 -12.85 -22.92
N ILE A 319 5.63 -13.52 -22.10
CA ILE A 319 5.72 -13.48 -20.63
C ILE A 319 6.39 -14.75 -20.09
N TYR A 320 5.83 -15.92 -20.36
CA TYR A 320 6.38 -17.19 -19.85
C TYR A 320 7.57 -17.72 -20.66
N ARG A 321 7.75 -17.26 -21.92
CA ARG A 321 8.84 -17.69 -22.83
C ARG A 321 8.86 -19.19 -23.13
N ILE A 322 7.66 -19.74 -23.35
CA ILE A 322 7.44 -21.16 -23.72
C ILE A 322 6.76 -21.30 -25.09
#